data_363e70e567e97ae0a4afb5fc0f4f8732
#
_entry.id   363e70e567e97ae0a4afb5fc0f4f8732
#
_cell.length_a   1.000
_cell.length_b   1.000
_cell.length_c   1.000
_cell.angle_alpha   90.00
_cell.angle_beta   90.00
_cell.angle_gamma   90.00
#
_symmetry.space_group_name_H-M   'P 1'
#
loop_
_entity.id
_entity.type
_entity.pdbx_description
1 polymer ?
#
loop_
_entity_poly.entity_id
_entity_poly.type
_entity_poly.pdbx_seq_one_letter_code
_entity_poly.pdbx_strand_id
1 'polypeptide(L)'
;RGDWLAGTDALIERLETEIQYPMFIKPVTLGSSIGVNRAEERAMLRAAIDVAVNFDRRVIVEAAVQQADEINCSVMGNSTQIEASVLEQPVSWEKFLTYEEKYLRGSEGMKSAERIIPAPLTPEMTAKVQQTAIAAFKAIDGRGIARIDFLVKGETVYLNEINTLPGSLSFYLWHENGLSPADVVEKLVRLAQDAHAEKRRTSYDYQTDLITMTAQRGLKGTKGSKGIKGTRSTSPASPAKS
;
A
#
# COMPACT_ATOMS: atom_id res chain seq x y z
N ARG A 1 -11.97 4.79 13.29
CA ARG A 1 -12.15 5.55 14.57
C ARG A 1 -13.56 6.05 14.73
N GLY A 2 -14.17 6.66 13.70
CA GLY A 2 -15.55 7.20 13.81
C GLY A 2 -16.56 6.14 14.22
N ASP A 3 -16.58 5.01 13.52
CA ASP A 3 -17.49 3.89 13.81
C ASP A 3 -17.26 3.29 15.20
N TRP A 4 -16.00 3.22 15.65
CA TRP A 4 -15.64 2.76 16.98
C TRP A 4 -16.21 3.64 18.09
N LEU A 5 -16.09 4.97 17.93
CA LEU A 5 -16.60 5.93 18.89
C LEU A 5 -18.14 6.02 18.87
N ALA A 6 -18.78 5.69 17.75
CA ALA A 6 -20.23 5.72 17.60
C ALA A 6 -20.94 4.50 18.20
N GLY A 7 -20.29 3.32 18.23
CA GLY A 7 -20.94 2.10 18.70
C GLY A 7 -20.01 0.91 18.81
N THR A 8 -19.21 0.88 19.88
CA THR A 8 -18.16 -0.12 20.11
C THR A 8 -18.70 -1.56 20.12
N ASP A 9 -19.79 -1.83 20.87
CA ASP A 9 -20.31 -3.19 21.00
C ASP A 9 -20.89 -3.74 19.71
N ALA A 10 -21.65 -2.92 18.98
CA ALA A 10 -22.21 -3.32 17.69
C ALA A 10 -21.10 -3.59 16.64
N LEU A 11 -20.01 -2.83 16.68
CA LEU A 11 -18.88 -3.07 15.81
C LEU A 11 -18.15 -4.38 16.14
N ILE A 12 -17.95 -4.68 17.43
CA ILE A 12 -17.36 -5.94 17.87
C ILE A 12 -18.22 -7.13 17.45
N GLU A 13 -19.53 -7.08 17.66
CA GLU A 13 -20.45 -8.13 17.26
C GLU A 13 -20.40 -8.38 15.74
N ARG A 14 -20.34 -7.32 14.95
CA ARG A 14 -20.16 -7.45 13.50
C ARG A 14 -18.83 -8.13 13.14
N LEU A 15 -17.71 -7.69 13.76
CA LEU A 15 -16.40 -8.28 13.50
C LEU A 15 -16.38 -9.78 13.85
N GLU A 16 -16.96 -10.17 14.99
CA GLU A 16 -17.04 -11.58 15.39
C GLU A 16 -17.95 -12.43 14.50
N THR A 17 -18.90 -11.79 13.80
CA THR A 17 -19.73 -12.48 12.81
C THR A 17 -18.97 -12.72 11.49
N GLU A 18 -18.12 -11.77 11.11
CA GLU A 18 -17.41 -11.78 9.82
C GLU A 18 -16.04 -12.47 9.90
N ILE A 19 -15.36 -12.40 11.06
CA ILE A 19 -13.97 -12.82 11.25
C ILE A 19 -13.85 -13.72 12.48
N GLN A 20 -13.14 -14.85 12.32
CA GLN A 20 -12.87 -15.76 13.43
C GLN A 20 -11.59 -15.37 14.18
N TYR A 21 -11.55 -15.66 15.48
CA TYR A 21 -10.34 -15.55 16.29
C TYR A 21 -9.30 -16.63 15.92
N PRO A 22 -7.98 -16.35 16.09
CA PRO A 22 -7.40 -15.09 16.50
C PRO A 22 -7.49 -14.02 15.40
N MET A 23 -7.56 -12.74 15.81
CA MET A 23 -7.61 -11.59 14.92
C MET A 23 -6.35 -10.73 15.08
N PHE A 24 -5.88 -10.13 13.99
CA PHE A 24 -4.87 -9.06 14.01
C PHE A 24 -5.53 -7.71 13.83
N ILE A 25 -5.13 -6.77 14.65
CA ILE A 25 -5.60 -5.39 14.65
C ILE A 25 -4.41 -4.49 14.34
N LYS A 26 -4.48 -3.74 13.24
CA LYS A 26 -3.36 -2.95 12.71
C LYS A 26 -3.81 -1.52 12.38
N PRO A 27 -3.08 -0.47 12.83
CA PRO A 27 -3.19 0.87 12.25
C PRO A 27 -2.78 0.83 10.76
N VAL A 28 -3.56 1.46 9.87
CA VAL A 28 -3.37 1.31 8.41
C VAL A 28 -2.13 2.03 7.88
N THR A 29 -1.75 3.17 8.49
CA THR A 29 -0.69 4.04 7.96
C THR A 29 0.64 3.91 8.69
N LEU A 30 0.76 2.99 9.64
CA LEU A 30 1.99 2.76 10.40
C LEU A 30 2.74 1.52 9.92
N GLY A 31 4.03 1.50 10.19
CA GLY A 31 4.92 0.38 9.94
C GLY A 31 5.58 -0.15 11.22
N SER A 32 6.54 -1.05 11.06
CA SER A 32 7.36 -1.61 12.16
C SER A 32 6.54 -2.22 13.31
N SER A 33 5.37 -2.75 13.01
CA SER A 33 4.43 -3.35 13.99
C SER A 33 3.94 -2.38 15.07
N ILE A 34 4.06 -1.06 14.88
CA ILE A 34 3.57 -0.06 15.84
C ILE A 34 2.04 -0.15 15.94
N GLY A 35 1.53 -0.42 17.16
CA GLY A 35 0.10 -0.52 17.41
C GLY A 35 -0.56 -1.78 16.85
N VAL A 36 0.21 -2.73 16.31
CA VAL A 36 -0.29 -4.04 15.89
C VAL A 36 -0.48 -4.92 17.11
N ASN A 37 -1.67 -5.48 17.25
CA ASN A 37 -2.01 -6.38 18.35
C ASN A 37 -2.70 -7.63 17.81
N ARG A 38 -2.57 -8.73 18.53
CA ARG A 38 -3.29 -9.96 18.29
C ARG A 38 -4.33 -10.17 19.38
N ALA A 39 -5.56 -10.48 19.00
CA ALA A 39 -6.66 -10.76 19.90
C ALA A 39 -7.09 -12.23 19.76
N GLU A 40 -7.19 -12.89 20.89
CA GLU A 40 -7.65 -14.29 20.97
C GLU A 40 -9.13 -14.37 21.37
N GLU A 41 -9.67 -13.26 21.92
CA GLU A 41 -11.02 -13.16 22.44
C GLU A 41 -11.53 -11.71 22.43
N ARG A 42 -12.84 -11.53 22.72
CA ARG A 42 -13.54 -10.24 22.70
C ARG A 42 -12.87 -9.15 23.53
N ALA A 43 -12.43 -9.48 24.75
CA ALA A 43 -11.79 -8.50 25.64
C ALA A 43 -10.48 -7.97 25.05
N MET A 44 -9.68 -8.85 24.48
CA MET A 44 -8.44 -8.50 23.79
C MET A 44 -8.70 -7.73 22.52
N LEU A 45 -9.75 -8.09 21.73
CA LEU A 45 -10.15 -7.36 20.52
C LEU A 45 -10.50 -5.91 20.85
N ARG A 46 -11.32 -5.70 21.90
CA ARG A 46 -11.67 -4.35 22.36
C ARG A 46 -10.43 -3.54 22.72
N ALA A 47 -9.57 -4.08 23.58
CA ALA A 47 -8.35 -3.40 24.01
C ALA A 47 -7.40 -3.10 22.82
N ALA A 48 -7.28 -4.03 21.89
CA ALA A 48 -6.44 -3.87 20.71
C ALA A 48 -6.95 -2.76 19.78
N ILE A 49 -8.27 -2.66 19.57
CA ILE A 49 -8.85 -1.58 18.79
C ILE A 49 -8.70 -0.24 19.51
N ASP A 50 -8.92 -0.18 20.83
CA ASP A 50 -8.71 1.02 21.64
C ASP A 50 -7.28 1.58 21.48
N VAL A 51 -6.29 0.70 21.46
CA VAL A 51 -4.89 1.07 21.19
C VAL A 51 -4.73 1.58 19.76
N ALA A 52 -5.18 0.80 18.77
CA ALA A 52 -4.94 1.08 17.36
C ALA A 52 -5.59 2.39 16.88
N VAL A 53 -6.80 2.73 17.38
CA VAL A 53 -7.49 3.98 17.02
C VAL A 53 -6.80 5.25 17.56
N ASN A 54 -5.90 5.14 18.52
CA ASN A 54 -5.08 6.27 18.95
C ASN A 54 -3.98 6.60 17.93
N PHE A 55 -3.47 5.57 17.25
CA PHE A 55 -2.38 5.73 16.28
C PHE A 55 -2.87 6.09 14.88
N ASP A 56 -4.06 5.60 14.46
CA ASP A 56 -4.59 5.89 13.13
C ASP A 56 -6.12 6.12 13.19
N ARG A 57 -6.63 6.90 12.26
CA ARG A 57 -8.07 7.06 12.04
C ARG A 57 -8.69 5.81 11.39
N ARG A 58 -7.89 5.02 10.68
CA ARG A 58 -8.28 3.75 10.04
C ARG A 58 -7.55 2.60 10.70
N VAL A 59 -8.30 1.57 11.02
CA VAL A 59 -7.77 0.33 11.59
C VAL A 59 -8.28 -0.82 10.73
N ILE A 60 -7.39 -1.72 10.38
CA ILE A 60 -7.75 -2.98 9.72
C ILE A 60 -7.79 -4.09 10.77
N VAL A 61 -8.80 -4.95 10.67
CA VAL A 61 -8.94 -6.17 11.47
C VAL A 61 -8.93 -7.35 10.52
N GLU A 62 -8.04 -8.30 10.74
CA GLU A 62 -7.81 -9.43 9.85
C GLU A 62 -7.85 -10.74 10.64
N ALA A 63 -8.32 -11.81 10.01
CA ALA A 63 -8.15 -13.15 10.54
C ALA A 63 -6.66 -13.54 10.56
N ALA A 64 -6.20 -14.12 11.65
CA ALA A 64 -4.82 -14.62 11.72
C ALA A 64 -4.66 -15.85 10.83
N VAL A 65 -3.69 -15.82 9.92
CA VAL A 65 -3.31 -17.00 9.13
C VAL A 65 -2.36 -17.85 9.98
N GLN A 66 -2.93 -18.80 10.71
CA GLN A 66 -2.15 -19.64 11.63
C GLN A 66 -1.30 -20.66 10.85
N GLN A 67 -0.09 -20.95 11.36
CA GLN A 67 0.83 -21.93 10.78
C GLN A 67 1.20 -21.62 9.31
N ALA A 68 1.34 -20.36 8.99
CA ALA A 68 1.83 -19.92 7.69
C ALA A 68 3.33 -19.62 7.78
N ASP A 69 4.03 -19.83 6.68
CA ASP A 69 5.38 -19.36 6.47
C ASP A 69 5.34 -17.90 5.99
N GLU A 70 6.16 -17.06 6.59
CA GLU A 70 6.39 -15.70 6.11
C GLU A 70 7.35 -15.73 4.93
N ILE A 71 6.96 -15.15 3.80
CA ILE A 71 7.75 -15.12 2.59
C ILE A 71 7.80 -13.68 2.06
N ASN A 72 8.99 -13.18 1.80
CA ASN A 72 9.18 -11.83 1.28
C ASN A 72 9.71 -11.86 -0.15
N CYS A 73 9.19 -10.95 -0.97
CA CYS A 73 9.60 -10.77 -2.36
C CYS A 73 9.82 -9.28 -2.63
N SER A 74 10.99 -8.93 -3.15
CA SER A 74 11.19 -7.57 -3.68
C SER A 74 10.75 -7.50 -5.13
N VAL A 75 10.13 -6.38 -5.49
CA VAL A 75 9.70 -6.07 -6.85
C VAL A 75 10.28 -4.74 -7.26
N MET A 76 10.80 -4.64 -8.48
CA MET A 76 11.37 -3.41 -9.01
C MET A 76 10.91 -3.18 -10.44
N GLY A 77 10.51 -1.94 -10.76
CA GLY A 77 10.06 -1.62 -12.11
C GLY A 77 9.20 -0.38 -12.23
N ASN A 78 8.45 -0.33 -13.33
CA ASN A 78 7.50 0.71 -13.68
C ASN A 78 6.25 0.08 -14.33
N SER A 79 5.39 0.89 -14.94
CA SER A 79 4.15 0.42 -15.58
C SER A 79 4.36 -0.57 -16.74
N THR A 80 5.56 -0.64 -17.33
CA THR A 80 5.85 -1.46 -18.52
C THR A 80 6.75 -2.66 -18.25
N GLN A 81 7.67 -2.51 -17.30
CA GLN A 81 8.66 -3.55 -16.97
C GLN A 81 8.71 -3.70 -15.45
N ILE A 82 8.38 -4.89 -14.98
CA ILE A 82 8.37 -5.22 -13.56
C ILE A 82 9.10 -6.54 -13.39
N GLU A 83 10.05 -6.57 -12.47
CA GLU A 83 10.84 -7.75 -12.13
C GLU A 83 10.65 -8.10 -10.66
N ALA A 84 10.63 -9.39 -10.34
CA ALA A 84 10.61 -9.89 -8.98
C ALA A 84 11.97 -10.51 -8.62
N SER A 85 12.41 -10.31 -7.39
CA SER A 85 13.62 -10.92 -6.86
C SER A 85 13.44 -12.41 -6.56
N VAL A 86 14.51 -13.07 -6.13
CA VAL A 86 14.39 -14.31 -5.34
C VAL A 86 13.57 -14.05 -4.08
N LEU A 87 13.04 -15.12 -3.50
CA LEU A 87 12.25 -15.04 -2.29
C LEU A 87 13.10 -15.30 -1.05
N GLU A 88 12.76 -14.66 0.07
CA GLU A 88 13.31 -15.02 1.38
C GLU A 88 12.23 -15.58 2.29
N GLN A 89 12.64 -16.47 3.18
CA GLN A 89 11.88 -16.85 4.36
C GLN A 89 12.62 -16.31 5.59
N PRO A 90 12.08 -15.30 6.30
CA PRO A 90 12.63 -14.87 7.57
C PRO A 90 12.50 -15.99 8.60
N VAL A 91 13.59 -16.30 9.30
CA VAL A 91 13.54 -17.24 10.43
C VAL A 91 13.29 -16.43 11.68
N SER A 92 12.04 -16.36 12.12
CA SER A 92 11.70 -15.74 13.40
C SER A 92 11.95 -16.73 14.51
N TRP A 93 12.88 -16.41 15.43
CA TRP A 93 13.16 -17.23 16.62
C TRP A 93 12.00 -17.26 17.61
N GLU A 94 11.10 -16.27 17.53
CA GLU A 94 9.84 -16.25 18.29
C GLU A 94 8.73 -15.65 17.41
N LYS A 95 7.58 -16.26 17.44
CA LYS A 95 6.43 -15.97 16.57
C LYS A 95 5.89 -14.53 16.64
N PHE A 96 6.38 -13.70 17.55
CA PHE A 96 6.05 -12.27 17.66
C PHE A 96 7.07 -11.53 18.51
N LEU A 97 8.04 -10.87 17.88
CA LEU A 97 8.78 -9.81 18.57
C LEU A 97 7.90 -8.55 18.57
N THR A 98 7.58 -8.05 19.76
CA THR A 98 6.97 -6.74 19.95
C THR A 98 7.92 -5.65 19.46
N TYR A 99 7.39 -4.44 19.21
CA TYR A 99 8.22 -3.28 18.85
C TYR A 99 9.35 -3.06 19.86
N GLU A 100 9.07 -3.25 21.14
CA GLU A 100 10.04 -3.12 22.22
C GLU A 100 11.18 -4.12 22.10
N GLU A 101 10.90 -5.35 21.75
CA GLU A 101 11.93 -6.39 21.56
C GLU A 101 12.75 -6.16 20.29
N LYS A 102 12.14 -5.60 19.23
CA LYS A 102 12.85 -5.25 17.99
C LYS A 102 13.84 -4.10 18.14
N TYR A 103 13.54 -3.12 18.99
CA TYR A 103 14.30 -1.86 19.05
C TYR A 103 14.97 -1.56 20.39
N LEU A 104 14.53 -2.13 21.50
CA LEU A 104 15.09 -1.86 22.84
C LEU A 104 16.27 -2.77 23.22
N ARG A 105 16.48 -3.91 22.55
CA ARG A 105 17.63 -4.79 22.79
C ARG A 105 18.95 -4.31 22.18
N GLY A 106 19.02 -3.09 21.68
CA GLY A 106 20.25 -2.47 21.17
C GLY A 106 20.85 -3.20 19.95
N SER A 107 22.12 -2.89 19.63
CA SER A 107 22.84 -3.44 18.47
C SER A 107 23.01 -4.98 18.48
N GLU A 108 22.81 -5.65 19.61
CA GLU A 108 22.80 -7.12 19.69
C GLU A 108 21.48 -7.75 19.26
N GLY A 109 20.35 -7.03 19.34
CA GLY A 109 19.05 -7.49 18.84
C GLY A 109 18.91 -7.39 17.32
N MET A 110 19.79 -6.65 16.66
CA MET A 110 19.92 -6.58 15.20
C MET A 110 20.96 -7.55 14.62
N LYS A 111 21.48 -8.49 15.39
CA LYS A 111 22.15 -9.66 14.79
C LYS A 111 21.10 -10.28 13.88
N SER A 112 21.32 -10.17 12.59
CA SER A 112 20.46 -10.54 11.47
C SER A 112 19.57 -11.72 11.84
N ALA A 113 18.25 -11.48 11.87
CA ALA A 113 17.32 -12.60 11.85
C ALA A 113 17.81 -13.55 10.76
N GLU A 114 18.06 -14.81 11.10
CA GLU A 114 18.46 -15.79 10.09
C GLU A 114 17.44 -15.75 8.98
N ARG A 115 17.94 -15.77 7.74
CA ARG A 115 17.11 -15.69 6.53
C ARG A 115 17.48 -16.85 5.65
N ILE A 116 16.50 -17.52 5.14
CA ILE A 116 16.72 -18.55 4.14
C ILE A 116 16.49 -17.93 2.76
N ILE A 117 17.53 -17.79 1.98
CA ILE A 117 17.50 -17.23 0.63
C ILE A 117 18.28 -18.19 -0.30
N PRO A 118 17.64 -18.68 -1.38
CA PRO A 118 16.23 -18.57 -1.70
C PRO A 118 15.33 -19.30 -0.68
N ALA A 119 14.08 -18.84 -0.52
CA ALA A 119 13.09 -19.52 0.32
C ALA A 119 12.88 -20.97 -0.13
N PRO A 120 12.72 -21.93 0.81
CA PRO A 120 12.61 -23.35 0.49
C PRO A 120 11.20 -23.75 -0.02
N LEU A 121 10.76 -23.08 -1.08
CA LEU A 121 9.49 -23.32 -1.75
C LEU A 121 9.69 -24.16 -3.01
N THR A 122 8.63 -24.83 -3.46
CA THR A 122 8.65 -25.48 -4.77
C THR A 122 8.74 -24.45 -5.90
N PRO A 123 9.24 -24.81 -7.08
CA PRO A 123 9.31 -23.88 -8.21
C PRO A 123 7.94 -23.28 -8.56
N GLU A 124 6.87 -24.07 -8.48
CA GLU A 124 5.49 -23.63 -8.74
C GLU A 124 5.03 -22.59 -7.73
N MET A 125 5.31 -22.82 -6.44
CA MET A 125 4.96 -21.88 -5.37
C MET A 125 5.79 -20.61 -5.47
N THR A 126 7.09 -20.72 -5.75
CA THR A 126 7.97 -19.58 -6.01
C THR A 126 7.43 -18.71 -7.14
N ALA A 127 7.07 -19.30 -8.27
CA ALA A 127 6.50 -18.60 -9.41
C ALA A 127 5.16 -17.93 -9.04
N LYS A 128 4.31 -18.60 -8.27
CA LYS A 128 3.02 -18.07 -7.80
C LYS A 128 3.20 -16.84 -6.92
N VAL A 129 4.13 -16.87 -5.96
CA VAL A 129 4.43 -15.73 -5.08
C VAL A 129 4.98 -14.57 -5.90
N GLN A 130 5.96 -14.82 -6.79
CA GLN A 130 6.54 -13.77 -7.63
C GLN A 130 5.51 -13.13 -8.56
N GLN A 131 4.63 -13.91 -9.19
CA GLN A 131 3.56 -13.40 -10.05
C GLN A 131 2.55 -12.58 -9.24
N THR A 132 2.20 -13.03 -8.03
CA THR A 132 1.32 -12.29 -7.13
C THR A 132 1.97 -10.97 -6.71
N ALA A 133 3.27 -10.96 -6.42
CA ALA A 133 4.01 -9.77 -6.08
C ALA A 133 4.01 -8.75 -7.23
N ILE A 134 4.28 -9.20 -8.47
CA ILE A 134 4.22 -8.35 -9.66
C ILE A 134 2.82 -7.79 -9.87
N ALA A 135 1.78 -8.62 -9.72
CA ALA A 135 0.39 -8.20 -9.87
C ALA A 135 -0.01 -7.16 -8.81
N ALA A 136 0.39 -7.36 -7.55
CA ALA A 136 0.14 -6.43 -6.47
C ALA A 136 0.85 -5.08 -6.68
N PHE A 137 2.12 -5.10 -7.09
CA PHE A 137 2.88 -3.88 -7.41
C PHE A 137 2.24 -3.10 -8.56
N LYS A 138 1.78 -3.81 -9.59
CA LYS A 138 1.06 -3.22 -10.72
C LYS A 138 -0.29 -2.63 -10.30
N ALA A 139 -1.02 -3.30 -9.40
CA ALA A 139 -2.34 -2.85 -8.96
C ALA A 139 -2.31 -1.52 -8.20
N ILE A 140 -1.19 -1.19 -7.56
CA ILE A 140 -0.98 0.10 -6.86
C ILE A 140 -0.28 1.16 -7.74
N ASP A 141 -0.14 0.92 -9.05
CA ASP A 141 0.68 1.74 -9.95
C ASP A 141 2.10 1.97 -9.41
N GLY A 142 2.72 0.90 -8.87
CA GLY A 142 4.03 0.94 -8.23
C GLY A 142 5.13 1.34 -9.21
N ARG A 143 6.07 2.17 -8.75
CA ARG A 143 7.24 2.63 -9.51
C ARG A 143 8.46 2.63 -8.61
N GLY A 144 9.59 2.18 -9.13
CA GLY A 144 10.82 2.04 -8.36
C GLY A 144 10.91 0.66 -7.72
N ILE A 145 10.94 0.56 -6.40
CA ILE A 145 11.11 -0.69 -5.66
C ILE A 145 10.10 -0.81 -4.52
N ALA A 146 9.68 -2.04 -4.27
CA ALA A 146 8.92 -2.39 -3.07
C ALA A 146 9.35 -3.78 -2.57
N ARG A 147 9.11 -4.08 -1.28
CA ARG A 147 9.10 -5.44 -0.76
C ARG A 147 7.67 -5.80 -0.38
N ILE A 148 7.24 -6.94 -0.85
CA ILE A 148 5.89 -7.45 -0.60
C ILE A 148 6.03 -8.68 0.27
N ASP A 149 5.36 -8.64 1.39
CA ASP A 149 5.44 -9.66 2.43
C ASP A 149 4.17 -10.52 2.35
N PHE A 150 4.37 -11.82 2.31
CA PHE A 150 3.32 -12.83 2.15
C PHE A 150 3.26 -13.78 3.33
N LEU A 151 2.08 -14.36 3.54
CA LEU A 151 1.87 -15.53 4.38
C LEU A 151 1.49 -16.69 3.46
N VAL A 152 2.29 -17.77 3.48
CA VAL A 152 2.07 -18.96 2.66
C VAL A 152 1.62 -20.11 3.54
N LYS A 153 0.45 -20.67 3.24
CA LYS A 153 -0.08 -21.82 3.96
C LYS A 153 -0.54 -22.89 2.98
N GLY A 154 0.21 -23.99 2.92
CA GLY A 154 -0.02 -25.00 1.90
C GLY A 154 0.08 -24.40 0.50
N GLU A 155 -0.98 -24.52 -0.29
CA GLU A 155 -1.03 -23.95 -1.65
C GLU A 155 -1.58 -22.52 -1.70
N THR A 156 -1.95 -21.93 -0.57
CA THR A 156 -2.56 -20.60 -0.51
C THR A 156 -1.50 -19.54 -0.20
N VAL A 157 -1.50 -18.49 -1.01
CA VAL A 157 -0.64 -17.31 -0.84
C VAL A 157 -1.52 -16.13 -0.43
N TYR A 158 -1.28 -15.60 0.76
CA TYR A 158 -1.93 -14.39 1.26
C TYR A 158 -0.95 -13.23 1.16
N LEU A 159 -1.35 -12.14 0.49
CA LEU A 159 -0.62 -10.88 0.54
C LEU A 159 -0.87 -10.24 1.90
N ASN A 160 0.19 -10.00 2.67
CA ASN A 160 0.10 -9.39 3.98
C ASN A 160 0.29 -7.88 3.90
N GLU A 161 1.43 -7.40 3.36
CA GLU A 161 1.70 -5.97 3.23
C GLU A 161 2.61 -5.63 2.04
N ILE A 162 2.55 -4.37 1.61
CA ILE A 162 3.43 -3.81 0.57
C ILE A 162 4.27 -2.69 1.19
N ASN A 163 5.57 -2.92 1.30
CA ASN A 163 6.53 -1.95 1.81
C ASN A 163 7.12 -1.15 0.64
N THR A 164 6.63 0.06 0.42
CA THR A 164 7.03 0.92 -0.71
C THR A 164 8.41 1.57 -0.54
N LEU A 165 8.99 1.52 0.65
CA LEU A 165 10.37 1.91 0.94
C LEU A 165 11.00 0.87 1.85
N PRO A 166 11.40 -0.30 1.31
CA PRO A 166 11.91 -1.39 2.11
C PRO A 166 13.27 -1.06 2.73
N GLY A 167 13.52 -1.61 3.91
CA GLY A 167 14.82 -1.48 4.58
C GLY A 167 15.96 -1.94 3.68
N SER A 168 17.07 -1.19 3.65
CA SER A 168 18.23 -1.43 2.79
C SER A 168 17.87 -1.62 1.31
N LEU A 169 16.76 -1.05 0.83
CA LEU A 169 16.21 -1.23 -0.53
C LEU A 169 16.17 -2.70 -0.97
N SER A 170 16.09 -3.63 -0.02
CA SER A 170 16.11 -5.09 -0.26
C SER A 170 17.30 -5.55 -1.11
N PHE A 171 18.46 -4.88 -1.04
CA PHE A 171 19.66 -5.22 -1.84
C PHE A 171 20.03 -6.69 -1.76
N TYR A 172 19.86 -7.29 -0.58
CA TYR A 172 20.23 -8.68 -0.32
C TYR A 172 19.43 -9.68 -1.17
N LEU A 173 18.18 -9.36 -1.52
CA LEU A 173 17.37 -10.19 -2.42
C LEU A 173 17.83 -10.06 -3.88
N TRP A 174 18.21 -8.87 -4.30
CA TRP A 174 18.69 -8.60 -5.64
C TRP A 174 20.10 -9.11 -5.88
N HIS A 175 20.92 -9.19 -4.82
CA HIS A 175 22.25 -9.79 -4.89
C HIS A 175 22.19 -11.24 -5.35
N GLU A 176 21.24 -12.01 -4.83
CA GLU A 176 21.02 -13.39 -5.28
C GLU A 176 20.50 -13.51 -6.73
N ASN A 177 19.94 -12.42 -7.27
CA ASN A 177 19.65 -12.29 -8.70
C ASN A 177 20.86 -11.82 -9.53
N GLY A 178 22.05 -11.71 -8.93
CA GLY A 178 23.28 -11.29 -9.59
C GLY A 178 23.44 -9.77 -9.75
N LEU A 179 22.64 -8.95 -9.07
CA LEU A 179 22.77 -7.50 -9.09
C LEU A 179 23.56 -7.00 -7.87
N SER A 180 24.61 -6.23 -8.11
CA SER A 180 25.29 -5.51 -7.03
C SER A 180 24.39 -4.39 -6.47
N PRO A 181 24.66 -3.87 -5.24
CA PRO A 181 23.96 -2.69 -4.74
C PRO A 181 24.06 -1.48 -5.69
N ALA A 182 25.18 -1.32 -6.39
CA ALA A 182 25.38 -0.26 -7.37
C ALA A 182 24.45 -0.42 -8.57
N ASP A 183 24.29 -1.66 -9.09
CA ASP A 183 23.38 -1.96 -10.20
C ASP A 183 21.93 -1.67 -9.83
N VAL A 184 21.52 -2.02 -8.60
CA VAL A 184 20.17 -1.72 -8.10
C VAL A 184 19.94 -0.22 -8.01
N VAL A 185 20.90 0.54 -7.46
CA VAL A 185 20.80 2.01 -7.37
C VAL A 185 20.74 2.63 -8.77
N GLU A 186 21.60 2.22 -9.69
CA GLU A 186 21.58 2.71 -11.08
C GLU A 186 20.22 2.45 -11.74
N LYS A 187 19.68 1.25 -11.58
CA LYS A 187 18.37 0.88 -12.10
C LYS A 187 17.25 1.75 -11.52
N LEU A 188 17.28 2.00 -10.20
CA LEU A 188 16.31 2.87 -9.53
C LEU A 188 16.40 4.33 -10.01
N VAL A 189 17.62 4.85 -10.23
CA VAL A 189 17.81 6.19 -10.79
C VAL A 189 17.23 6.29 -12.20
N ARG A 190 17.46 5.28 -13.07
CA ARG A 190 16.87 5.23 -14.41
C ARG A 190 15.33 5.20 -14.35
N LEU A 191 14.75 4.35 -13.50
CA LEU A 191 13.31 4.29 -13.30
C LEU A 191 12.72 5.64 -12.82
N ALA A 192 13.44 6.35 -11.93
CA ALA A 192 13.03 7.67 -11.48
C ALA A 192 13.09 8.72 -12.58
N GLN A 193 14.13 8.69 -13.43
CA GLN A 193 14.25 9.57 -14.60
C GLN A 193 13.13 9.34 -15.61
N ASP A 194 12.81 8.08 -15.90
CA ASP A 194 11.71 7.71 -16.80
C ASP A 194 10.36 8.18 -16.26
N ALA A 195 10.09 7.94 -14.96
CA ALA A 195 8.88 8.39 -14.30
C ALA A 195 8.75 9.93 -14.33
N HIS A 196 9.88 10.65 -14.13
CA HIS A 196 9.91 12.10 -14.23
C HIS A 196 9.64 12.59 -15.66
N ALA A 197 10.26 11.95 -16.65
CA ALA A 197 10.05 12.28 -18.06
C ALA A 197 8.59 12.04 -18.48
N GLU A 198 7.99 10.95 -18.01
CA GLU A 198 6.57 10.64 -18.25
C GLU A 198 5.65 11.70 -17.61
N LYS A 199 5.92 12.04 -16.34
CA LYS A 199 5.17 13.10 -15.65
C LYS A 199 5.23 14.44 -16.38
N ARG A 200 6.38 14.81 -16.95
CA ARG A 200 6.54 16.06 -17.72
C ARG A 200 5.78 16.08 -19.04
N ARG A 201 5.38 14.93 -19.58
CA ARG A 201 4.51 14.85 -20.77
C ARG A 201 3.05 15.11 -20.45
N THR A 202 2.68 15.03 -19.18
CA THR A 202 1.32 15.30 -18.71
C THR A 202 1.11 16.82 -18.64
N SER A 203 0.15 17.34 -19.40
CA SER A 203 -0.26 18.74 -19.29
C SER A 203 -1.23 18.88 -18.13
N TYR A 204 -0.89 19.76 -17.19
CA TYR A 204 -1.78 20.13 -16.07
C TYR A 204 -2.55 21.42 -16.39
N ASP A 205 -2.18 22.14 -17.47
CA ASP A 205 -2.86 23.31 -17.96
C ASP A 205 -3.96 22.88 -18.94
N TYR A 206 -5.16 22.93 -18.46
CA TYR A 206 -6.34 22.68 -19.29
C TYR A 206 -6.98 24.02 -19.65
N GLN A 207 -6.59 24.57 -20.79
CA GLN A 207 -7.30 25.70 -21.37
C GLN A 207 -8.63 25.19 -21.96
N THR A 208 -9.69 25.26 -21.16
CA THR A 208 -11.02 24.85 -21.60
C THR A 208 -11.65 25.93 -22.46
N ASP A 209 -11.46 25.88 -23.75
CA ASP A 209 -12.41 26.45 -24.71
C ASP A 209 -13.59 25.50 -25.02
N LEU A 210 -13.88 24.54 -24.12
CA LEU A 210 -14.99 23.60 -24.29
C LEU A 210 -16.31 24.31 -24.51
N ILE A 211 -16.55 25.44 -23.85
CA ILE A 211 -17.75 26.25 -24.02
C ILE A 211 -17.75 26.86 -25.43
N THR A 212 -16.64 27.37 -25.90
CA THR A 212 -16.45 27.95 -27.22
C THR A 212 -16.45 26.87 -28.30
N MET A 213 -15.83 25.74 -28.09
CA MET A 213 -15.82 24.59 -29.01
C MET A 213 -17.19 23.93 -29.11
N THR A 214 -17.96 23.85 -28.03
CA THR A 214 -19.33 23.32 -28.05
C THR A 214 -20.26 24.32 -28.77
N ALA A 215 -20.06 25.61 -28.60
CA ALA A 215 -20.78 26.66 -29.32
C ALA A 215 -20.42 26.67 -30.81
N GLN A 216 -19.16 26.45 -31.21
CA GLN A 216 -18.70 26.39 -32.59
C GLN A 216 -19.08 25.08 -33.31
N ARG A 217 -19.12 23.96 -32.59
CA ARG A 217 -19.65 22.69 -33.09
C ARG A 217 -21.16 22.67 -33.17
N GLY A 218 -21.78 23.85 -33.03
CA GLY A 218 -23.17 24.17 -33.16
C GLY A 218 -24.05 22.95 -33.22
N LEU A 219 -24.91 22.76 -32.27
CA LEU A 219 -26.06 21.86 -32.39
C LEU A 219 -26.76 22.07 -33.76
N LYS A 220 -26.22 21.47 -34.80
CA LYS A 220 -26.97 21.22 -36.02
C LYS A 220 -27.99 20.15 -35.68
N GLY A 221 -29.16 20.59 -35.31
CA GLY A 221 -30.31 19.72 -35.26
C GLY A 221 -31.07 19.75 -33.94
N THR A 222 -31.82 20.81 -33.71
CA THR A 222 -33.25 20.72 -33.39
C THR A 222 -33.86 22.12 -33.52
N LYS A 223 -34.66 22.32 -34.53
CA LYS A 223 -35.57 23.44 -34.62
C LYS A 223 -36.59 23.34 -33.50
N GLY A 224 -36.68 24.39 -32.67
CA GLY A 224 -37.86 24.65 -31.85
C GLY A 224 -37.66 24.65 -30.35
N SER A 225 -37.18 25.73 -29.74
CA SER A 225 -37.65 26.18 -28.43
C SER A 225 -37.33 27.68 -28.28
N LYS A 226 -38.35 28.44 -27.94
CA LYS A 226 -38.36 29.90 -27.81
C LYS A 226 -37.46 30.38 -26.67
N GLY A 227 -36.81 31.54 -26.89
CA GLY A 227 -35.83 32.15 -26.03
C GLY A 227 -36.30 32.51 -24.61
N ILE A 228 -35.37 32.39 -23.71
CA ILE A 228 -35.42 33.02 -22.41
C ILE A 228 -34.49 34.23 -22.45
N LYS A 229 -35.10 35.44 -22.28
CA LYS A 229 -34.36 36.71 -22.16
C LYS A 229 -33.64 36.74 -20.82
N GLY A 230 -32.31 36.68 -20.83
CA GLY A 230 -31.48 36.92 -19.68
C GLY A 230 -31.31 38.42 -19.41
N THR A 231 -31.66 38.85 -18.22
CA THR A 231 -31.45 40.20 -17.71
C THR A 231 -29.96 40.43 -17.42
N ARG A 232 -29.41 41.50 -17.97
CA ARG A 232 -28.07 42.02 -17.62
C ARG A 232 -28.06 42.52 -16.19
N SER A 233 -27.19 41.94 -15.34
CA SER A 233 -26.81 42.48 -14.02
C SER A 233 -25.58 43.36 -14.23
N THR A 234 -25.71 44.64 -13.97
CA THR A 234 -24.61 45.62 -13.88
C THR A 234 -24.00 45.56 -12.50
N SER A 235 -22.72 45.25 -12.41
CA SER A 235 -21.95 45.37 -11.18
C SER A 235 -21.49 46.81 -10.98
N PRO A 236 -21.54 47.37 -9.77
CA PRO A 236 -21.06 48.72 -9.48
C PRO A 236 -19.55 48.73 -9.25
N ALA A 237 -18.91 49.82 -9.70
CA ALA A 237 -17.50 50.12 -9.53
C ALA A 237 -17.17 50.42 -8.07
N SER A 238 -16.04 49.94 -7.56
CA SER A 238 -15.44 50.32 -6.29
C SER A 238 -14.70 51.65 -6.38
N PRO A 239 -14.81 52.53 -5.38
CA PRO A 239 -14.09 53.79 -5.37
C PRO A 239 -12.65 53.66 -4.88
N ALA A 240 -11.76 54.42 -5.52
CA ALA A 240 -10.39 54.66 -5.11
C ALA A 240 -10.33 55.36 -3.74
N LYS A 241 -9.38 54.95 -2.91
CA LYS A 241 -8.96 55.70 -1.73
C LYS A 241 -7.54 56.18 -1.88
N SER A 242 -7.44 57.45 -1.64
CA SER A 242 -6.23 58.24 -1.33
C SER A 242 -5.35 57.66 -0.25
#